data_fb21b14d7be238608ac8874b4b6d444f
#
_entry.id   fb21b14d7be238608ac8874b4b6d444f
#
_cell.length_a   1.000
_cell.length_b   1.000
_cell.length_c   1.000
_cell.angle_alpha   90.00
_cell.angle_beta   90.00
_cell.angle_gamma   90.00
#
_symmetry.space_group_name_H-M   'P 1'
#
loop_
_entity.id
_entity.type
_entity.pdbx_description
1 polymer ?
#
loop_
_entity_poly.entity_id
_entity_poly.type
_entity_poly.pdbx_seq_one_letter_code
_entity_poly.pdbx_strand_id
1 'polypeptide(L)'
;MEKKPESNEKEKDEKEIMFVMDNLEKCSLCGKDGAYIKEEGIYICNDCFVEQKREIFNLYMNKVNLYPSYEQITDKIYLGNEDTARDKEILSKLNISNILICAEGCEPFFPNEFKYKILYIDDAIDENILSWLKEAFEFIDSSINNIYIHCAMGISRSPTIVISYLMYKKKMKYEEAYDFVKEKRNVICPNSGFQEQLKIFEKILEENNYILPDNLGKTNDDTGKKIIKNFKIINLSK
;
A
#
# COMPACT_ATOMS: atom_id res chain seq x y z
N MET A 1 26.64 26.63 24.06
CA MET A 1 25.31 26.06 24.00
C MET A 1 25.33 25.00 22.91
N GLU A 2 25.59 23.76 23.30
CA GLU A 2 25.70 22.62 22.38
C GLU A 2 24.32 22.05 22.13
N LYS A 3 23.93 21.94 20.86
CA LYS A 3 22.72 21.23 20.45
C LYS A 3 23.03 19.72 20.48
N LYS A 4 22.31 18.98 21.31
CA LYS A 4 22.29 17.51 21.27
C LYS A 4 21.61 17.00 20.00
N PRO A 5 22.07 15.89 19.40
CA PRO A 5 21.47 15.35 18.19
C PRO A 5 20.17 14.58 18.47
N GLU A 6 19.12 14.89 17.72
CA GLU A 6 17.80 14.22 17.69
C GLU A 6 17.79 12.82 17.03
N SER A 7 18.96 12.24 16.74
CA SER A 7 19.07 10.98 15.98
C SER A 7 18.89 9.70 16.81
N ASN A 8 18.85 9.78 18.15
CA ASN A 8 18.89 8.58 19.00
C ASN A 8 17.54 7.92 19.31
N GLU A 9 16.41 8.62 19.14
CA GLU A 9 15.11 8.03 19.44
C GLU A 9 14.59 7.15 18.29
N LYS A 10 14.70 7.62 17.05
CA LYS A 10 14.25 6.85 15.86
C LYS A 10 15.03 5.54 15.67
N GLU A 11 16.35 5.56 15.86
CA GLU A 11 17.18 4.33 15.82
C GLU A 11 16.88 3.35 16.97
N LYS A 12 16.35 3.85 18.07
CA LYS A 12 15.95 3.01 19.20
C LYS A 12 14.63 2.30 18.92
N ASP A 13 13.66 3.01 18.34
CA ASP A 13 12.36 2.47 17.95
C ASP A 13 12.49 1.44 16.82
N GLU A 14 13.33 1.66 15.82
CA GLU A 14 13.60 0.69 14.75
C GLU A 14 14.30 -0.58 15.26
N LYS A 15 15.22 -0.47 16.23
CA LYS A 15 15.87 -1.61 16.88
C LYS A 15 14.93 -2.37 17.80
N GLU A 16 14.00 -1.69 18.44
CA GLU A 16 13.00 -2.32 19.30
C GLU A 16 11.95 -3.08 18.50
N ILE A 17 11.54 -2.55 17.34
CA ILE A 17 10.67 -3.24 16.37
C ILE A 17 11.38 -4.47 15.78
N MET A 18 12.66 -4.36 15.40
CA MET A 18 13.44 -5.49 14.89
C MET A 18 13.73 -6.56 15.95
N PHE A 19 13.93 -6.16 17.20
CA PHE A 19 14.14 -7.09 18.32
C PHE A 19 12.89 -7.93 18.64
N VAL A 20 11.69 -7.40 18.37
CA VAL A 20 10.42 -8.13 18.54
C VAL A 20 10.24 -9.23 17.49
N MET A 21 10.84 -9.09 16.30
CA MET A 21 10.77 -10.11 15.24
C MET A 21 11.64 -11.35 15.51
N ASP A 22 12.64 -11.25 16.39
CA ASP A 22 13.58 -12.35 16.69
C ASP A 22 13.20 -13.20 17.92
N ASN A 23 12.19 -12.80 18.69
CA ASN A 23 11.72 -13.55 19.87
C ASN A 23 10.32 -14.14 19.61
N LEU A 24 10.27 -15.42 19.26
CA LEU A 24 9.07 -16.22 19.11
C LEU A 24 8.34 -16.36 20.45
N GLU A 25 7.44 -15.42 20.75
CA GLU A 25 6.55 -15.54 21.90
C GLU A 25 5.18 -16.09 21.49
N LYS A 26 4.45 -16.67 22.44
CA LYS A 26 3.15 -17.27 22.18
C LYS A 26 2.08 -16.21 21.99
N CYS A 27 1.25 -16.39 20.98
CA CYS A 27 0.08 -15.54 20.76
C CYS A 27 -0.84 -15.57 21.99
N SER A 28 -1.11 -14.43 22.56
CA SER A 28 -1.99 -14.28 23.74
C SER A 28 -3.43 -14.70 23.48
N LEU A 29 -3.80 -14.92 22.21
CA LEU A 29 -5.16 -15.22 21.80
C LEU A 29 -5.37 -16.70 21.43
N CYS A 30 -4.41 -17.33 20.75
CA CYS A 30 -4.53 -18.71 20.31
C CYS A 30 -3.43 -19.64 20.84
N GLY A 31 -2.43 -19.12 21.54
CA GLY A 31 -1.32 -19.87 22.10
C GLY A 31 -0.29 -20.39 21.10
N LYS A 32 -0.42 -20.12 19.81
CA LYS A 32 0.55 -20.51 18.78
C LYS A 32 1.82 -19.68 18.88
N ASP A 33 2.96 -20.26 18.48
CA ASP A 33 4.24 -19.55 18.37
C ASP A 33 4.22 -18.60 17.15
N GLY A 34 4.94 -17.48 17.22
CA GLY A 34 5.06 -16.53 16.11
C GLY A 34 4.28 -15.24 16.28
N ALA A 35 4.39 -14.60 17.42
CA ALA A 35 3.75 -13.30 17.66
C ALA A 35 4.53 -12.13 17.04
N TYR A 36 3.83 -11.17 16.44
CA TYR A 36 4.42 -10.05 15.67
C TYR A 36 4.39 -8.71 16.40
N ILE A 37 3.62 -8.54 17.47
CA ILE A 37 3.46 -7.26 18.18
C ILE A 37 3.47 -7.48 19.67
N LYS A 38 4.29 -6.69 20.37
CA LYS A 38 4.35 -6.64 21.83
C LYS A 38 4.10 -5.22 22.31
N GLU A 39 3.01 -4.99 23.00
CA GLU A 39 2.87 -3.85 23.91
C GLU A 39 2.01 -4.25 25.11
N GLU A 40 2.35 -3.76 26.29
CA GLU A 40 1.66 -4.08 27.54
C GLU A 40 1.51 -5.60 27.81
N GLY A 41 2.41 -6.45 27.27
CA GLY A 41 2.37 -7.91 27.47
C GLY A 41 1.42 -8.67 26.54
N ILE A 42 0.91 -8.05 25.48
CA ILE A 42 0.03 -8.69 24.48
C ILE A 42 0.84 -9.07 23.25
N TYR A 43 0.76 -10.34 22.85
CA TYR A 43 1.42 -10.92 21.66
C TYR A 43 0.35 -11.46 20.74
N ILE A 44 0.37 -11.11 19.45
CA ILE A 44 -0.65 -11.51 18.46
C ILE A 44 0.01 -12.16 17.25
N CYS A 45 -0.37 -13.40 16.92
CA CYS A 45 0.11 -14.09 15.72
C CYS A 45 -0.63 -13.64 14.45
N ASN A 46 -0.01 -13.94 13.31
CA ASN A 46 -0.54 -13.55 12.00
C ASN A 46 -1.97 -14.08 11.73
N ASP A 47 -2.24 -15.34 12.08
CA ASP A 47 -3.56 -15.96 11.88
C ASP A 47 -4.65 -15.25 12.69
N CYS A 48 -4.36 -14.94 13.95
CA CYS A 48 -5.30 -14.19 14.81
C CYS A 48 -5.48 -12.75 14.36
N PHE A 49 -4.45 -12.17 13.75
CA PHE A 49 -4.50 -10.84 13.17
C PHE A 49 -5.44 -10.80 11.95
N VAL A 50 -5.30 -11.77 11.05
CA VAL A 50 -6.08 -11.81 9.79
C VAL A 50 -7.55 -12.16 10.05
N GLU A 51 -7.84 -13.16 10.92
CA GLU A 51 -9.19 -13.71 11.04
C GLU A 51 -10.12 -12.97 12.01
N GLN A 52 -9.64 -12.46 13.15
CA GLN A 52 -10.56 -11.96 14.19
C GLN A 52 -10.14 -10.66 14.90
N LYS A 53 -8.95 -10.13 14.64
CA LYS A 53 -8.35 -9.07 15.48
C LYS A 53 -7.88 -7.83 14.74
N ARG A 54 -8.29 -7.70 13.49
CA ARG A 54 -8.08 -6.48 12.68
C ARG A 54 -8.56 -5.22 13.43
N GLU A 55 -9.71 -5.31 14.09
CA GLU A 55 -10.26 -4.20 14.87
C GLU A 55 -9.39 -3.82 16.07
N ILE A 56 -8.88 -4.82 16.83
CA ILE A 56 -8.03 -4.57 18.00
C ILE A 56 -6.68 -4.01 17.56
N PHE A 57 -6.08 -4.57 16.49
CA PHE A 57 -4.85 -4.03 15.93
C PHE A 57 -5.04 -2.60 15.43
N ASN A 58 -6.13 -2.31 14.73
CA ASN A 58 -6.42 -0.98 14.23
C ASN A 58 -6.72 0.00 15.37
N LEU A 59 -7.46 -0.42 16.40
CA LEU A 59 -7.64 0.37 17.62
C LEU A 59 -6.31 0.64 18.32
N TYR A 60 -5.45 -0.36 18.38
CA TYR A 60 -4.11 -0.24 18.96
C TYR A 60 -3.23 0.70 18.11
N MET A 61 -3.14 0.50 16.81
CA MET A 61 -2.33 1.30 15.89
C MET A 61 -2.83 2.75 15.82
N ASN A 62 -4.15 2.97 15.91
CA ASN A 62 -4.73 4.31 16.01
C ASN A 62 -4.46 4.96 17.37
N LYS A 63 -4.46 4.19 18.47
CA LYS A 63 -4.19 4.68 19.82
C LYS A 63 -2.74 5.14 20.00
N VAL A 64 -1.79 4.47 19.34
CA VAL A 64 -0.36 4.86 19.36
C VAL A 64 -0.01 5.87 18.25
N ASN A 65 -0.97 6.27 17.41
CA ASN A 65 -0.77 7.24 16.32
C ASN A 65 0.37 6.82 15.34
N LEU A 66 0.70 5.52 15.31
CA LEU A 66 1.80 5.00 14.50
C LEU A 66 1.48 5.04 12.99
N TYR A 67 0.19 4.87 12.63
CA TYR A 67 -0.24 4.90 11.23
C TYR A 67 -1.46 5.81 11.07
N PRO A 68 -1.34 6.93 10.37
CA PRO A 68 -2.48 7.75 10.03
C PRO A 68 -3.48 6.94 9.20
N SER A 69 -4.76 7.07 9.51
CA SER A 69 -5.83 6.32 8.84
C SER A 69 -5.93 6.66 7.36
N TYR A 70 -5.67 7.92 7.00
CA TYR A 70 -5.60 8.41 5.61
C TYR A 70 -4.77 9.69 5.52
N GLU A 71 -4.31 9.99 4.29
CA GLU A 71 -3.61 11.24 3.94
C GLU A 71 -4.07 11.76 2.59
N GLN A 72 -4.04 13.08 2.43
CA GLN A 72 -4.25 13.72 1.14
C GLN A 72 -2.94 13.75 0.37
N ILE A 73 -2.89 13.02 -0.76
CA ILE A 73 -1.69 12.94 -1.58
C ILE A 73 -1.65 14.05 -2.62
N THR A 74 -2.77 14.29 -3.29
CA THR A 74 -2.94 15.41 -4.24
C THR A 74 -4.23 16.16 -3.94
N ASP A 75 -4.54 17.21 -4.71
CA ASP A 75 -5.79 17.96 -4.55
C ASP A 75 -7.04 17.06 -4.63
N LYS A 76 -6.95 15.90 -5.30
CA LYS A 76 -8.06 14.98 -5.52
C LYS A 76 -7.89 13.59 -4.93
N ILE A 77 -6.66 13.16 -4.63
CA ILE A 77 -6.37 11.78 -4.22
C ILE A 77 -6.14 11.73 -2.71
N TYR A 78 -6.94 10.91 -2.04
CA TYR A 78 -6.74 10.48 -0.67
C TYR A 78 -6.32 9.02 -0.64
N LEU A 79 -5.29 8.70 0.13
CA LEU A 79 -4.73 7.37 0.29
C LEU A 79 -4.86 6.94 1.74
N GLY A 80 -5.36 5.74 1.99
CA GLY A 80 -5.52 5.26 3.36
C GLY A 80 -5.80 3.78 3.49
N ASN A 81 -6.36 3.42 4.63
CA ASN A 81 -6.70 2.06 5.01
C ASN A 81 -8.20 1.77 4.86
N GLU A 82 -8.60 0.52 5.11
CA GLU A 82 -9.99 0.08 5.04
C GLU A 82 -10.85 0.66 6.17
N ASP A 83 -10.28 0.99 7.33
CA ASP A 83 -11.05 1.54 8.45
C ASP A 83 -11.64 2.90 8.11
N THR A 84 -10.87 3.75 7.42
CA THR A 84 -11.41 5.01 6.89
C THR A 84 -12.49 4.76 5.83
N ALA A 85 -12.35 3.70 5.02
CA ALA A 85 -13.38 3.34 4.03
C ALA A 85 -14.72 2.91 4.68
N ARG A 86 -14.71 2.51 5.96
CA ARG A 86 -15.90 2.19 6.77
C ARG A 86 -16.54 3.42 7.41
N ASP A 87 -15.85 4.56 7.41
CA ASP A 87 -16.36 5.80 8.03
C ASP A 87 -16.98 6.73 6.99
N LYS A 88 -18.30 6.63 6.85
CA LYS A 88 -19.08 7.46 5.91
C LYS A 88 -18.95 8.96 6.19
N GLU A 89 -18.85 9.36 7.46
CA GLU A 89 -18.76 10.77 7.82
C GLU A 89 -17.43 11.37 7.36
N ILE A 90 -16.33 10.63 7.53
CA ILE A 90 -15.01 11.02 7.01
C ILE A 90 -15.07 11.12 5.49
N LEU A 91 -15.53 10.08 4.79
CA LEU A 91 -15.61 10.08 3.31
C LEU A 91 -16.43 11.26 2.78
N SER A 92 -17.56 11.59 3.44
CA SER A 92 -18.41 12.71 3.08
C SER A 92 -17.72 14.05 3.32
N LYS A 93 -17.06 14.25 4.48
CA LYS A 93 -16.29 15.46 4.80
C LYS A 93 -15.14 15.69 3.80
N LEU A 94 -14.53 14.62 3.31
CA LEU A 94 -13.49 14.67 2.29
C LEU A 94 -14.05 14.86 0.88
N ASN A 95 -15.35 15.01 0.71
CA ASN A 95 -16.03 15.14 -0.59
C ASN A 95 -15.65 14.02 -1.56
N ILE A 96 -15.55 12.77 -1.05
CA ILE A 96 -15.26 11.60 -1.88
C ILE A 96 -16.45 11.28 -2.77
N SER A 97 -16.21 11.02 -4.03
CA SER A 97 -17.22 10.51 -4.98
C SER A 97 -16.91 9.08 -5.43
N ASN A 98 -15.63 8.75 -5.51
CA ASN A 98 -15.16 7.46 -6.00
C ASN A 98 -14.26 6.79 -4.96
N ILE A 99 -14.36 5.47 -4.85
CA ILE A 99 -13.50 4.67 -3.97
C ILE A 99 -12.86 3.56 -4.80
N LEU A 100 -11.53 3.53 -4.85
CA LEU A 100 -10.74 2.50 -5.49
C LEU A 100 -10.19 1.53 -4.44
N ILE A 101 -10.68 0.30 -4.47
CA ILE A 101 -10.24 -0.78 -3.60
C ILE A 101 -9.14 -1.56 -4.31
N CYS A 102 -7.95 -1.61 -3.73
CA CYS A 102 -6.77 -2.28 -4.29
C CYS A 102 -6.43 -3.52 -3.46
N ALA A 103 -7.40 -4.40 -3.24
CA ALA A 103 -7.19 -5.60 -2.44
C ALA A 103 -8.26 -6.64 -2.71
N GLU A 104 -7.86 -7.91 -2.77
CA GLU A 104 -8.78 -9.02 -2.63
C GLU A 104 -9.33 -9.06 -1.18
N GLY A 105 -10.60 -9.41 -1.03
CA GLY A 105 -11.27 -9.56 0.27
C GLY A 105 -11.72 -8.24 0.94
N CYS A 106 -11.53 -7.09 0.31
CA CYS A 106 -12.13 -5.84 0.74
C CYS A 106 -13.39 -5.55 -0.09
N GLU A 107 -14.49 -5.23 0.57
CA GLU A 107 -15.79 -5.03 -0.07
C GLU A 107 -16.28 -3.58 0.06
N PRO A 108 -17.17 -3.10 -0.84
CA PRO A 108 -17.79 -1.81 -0.74
C PRO A 108 -18.70 -1.70 0.51
N PHE A 109 -18.45 -0.71 1.37
CA PHE A 109 -19.30 -0.49 2.56
C PHE A 109 -20.56 0.31 2.26
N PHE A 110 -20.52 1.20 1.27
CA PHE A 110 -21.62 2.11 0.92
C PHE A 110 -21.89 2.10 -0.60
N PRO A 111 -22.28 0.95 -1.20
CA PRO A 111 -22.36 0.78 -2.65
C PRO A 111 -23.41 1.67 -3.35
N ASN A 112 -24.38 2.18 -2.60
CA ASN A 112 -25.41 3.07 -3.13
C ASN A 112 -25.04 4.57 -3.07
N GLU A 113 -23.90 4.91 -2.45
CA GLU A 113 -23.55 6.29 -2.14
C GLU A 113 -22.27 6.76 -2.84
N PHE A 114 -21.33 5.84 -3.04
CA PHE A 114 -20.08 6.12 -3.72
C PHE A 114 -19.94 5.22 -4.95
N LYS A 115 -19.21 5.70 -5.95
CA LYS A 115 -18.83 4.87 -7.09
C LYS A 115 -17.61 4.04 -6.72
N TYR A 116 -17.72 2.73 -6.85
CA TYR A 116 -16.64 1.81 -6.50
C TYR A 116 -16.00 1.17 -7.72
N LYS A 117 -14.71 0.87 -7.56
CA LYS A 117 -13.95 -0.04 -8.41
C LYS A 117 -13.09 -0.93 -7.50
N ILE A 118 -13.13 -2.22 -7.75
CA ILE A 118 -12.31 -3.21 -7.03
C ILE A 118 -11.28 -3.76 -7.99
N LEU A 119 -10.02 -3.69 -7.59
CA LEU A 119 -8.90 -4.37 -8.21
C LEU A 119 -8.51 -5.50 -7.26
N TYR A 120 -8.66 -6.73 -7.71
CA TYR A 120 -8.41 -7.94 -6.90
C TYR A 120 -6.90 -8.24 -6.83
N ILE A 121 -6.16 -7.31 -6.21
CA ILE A 121 -4.70 -7.35 -6.09
C ILE A 121 -4.33 -8.11 -4.81
N ASP A 122 -3.48 -9.14 -4.94
CA ASP A 122 -2.84 -9.77 -3.80
C ASP A 122 -1.57 -9.01 -3.39
N ASP A 123 -1.22 -8.99 -2.10
CA ASP A 123 0.02 -8.38 -1.61
C ASP A 123 1.17 -9.39 -1.65
N ALA A 124 1.40 -9.94 -2.83
CA ALA A 124 2.44 -10.93 -3.09
C ALA A 124 3.55 -10.35 -3.97
N ILE A 125 4.78 -10.84 -3.78
CA ILE A 125 5.95 -10.36 -4.53
C ILE A 125 5.81 -10.64 -6.03
N ASP A 126 5.13 -11.72 -6.41
CA ASP A 126 4.91 -12.17 -7.78
C ASP A 126 3.57 -11.72 -8.38
N GLU A 127 2.75 -10.96 -7.64
CA GLU A 127 1.55 -10.34 -8.18
C GLU A 127 1.88 -9.32 -9.27
N ASN A 128 1.19 -9.44 -10.40
CA ASN A 128 1.41 -8.56 -11.56
C ASN A 128 0.62 -7.26 -11.45
N ILE A 129 1.16 -6.30 -10.71
CA ILE A 129 0.51 -5.00 -10.50
C ILE A 129 0.32 -4.21 -11.81
N LEU A 130 1.19 -4.38 -12.80
CA LEU A 130 1.12 -3.65 -14.07
C LEU A 130 -0.16 -3.95 -14.85
N SER A 131 -0.73 -5.14 -14.70
CA SER A 131 -1.98 -5.53 -15.38
C SER A 131 -3.19 -4.71 -14.92
N TRP A 132 -3.12 -4.13 -13.74
CA TRP A 132 -4.20 -3.36 -13.13
C TRP A 132 -4.12 -1.85 -13.40
N LEU A 133 -2.96 -1.34 -13.86
CA LEU A 133 -2.70 0.10 -13.91
C LEU A 133 -3.64 0.85 -14.86
N LYS A 134 -3.91 0.30 -16.05
CA LYS A 134 -4.80 0.96 -17.02
C LYS A 134 -6.19 1.18 -16.45
N GLU A 135 -6.77 0.13 -15.88
CA GLU A 135 -8.09 0.15 -15.26
C GLU A 135 -8.15 1.07 -14.04
N ALA A 136 -7.10 1.05 -13.21
CA ALA A 136 -6.96 1.97 -12.08
C ALA A 136 -6.96 3.43 -12.53
N PHE A 137 -6.15 3.77 -13.54
CA PHE A 137 -5.99 5.15 -14.01
C PHE A 137 -7.26 5.69 -14.65
N GLU A 138 -7.94 4.88 -15.46
CA GLU A 138 -9.24 5.23 -16.05
C GLU A 138 -10.27 5.54 -14.96
N PHE A 139 -10.27 4.74 -13.88
CA PHE A 139 -11.18 4.97 -12.77
C PHE A 139 -10.82 6.22 -11.95
N ILE A 140 -9.52 6.45 -11.69
CA ILE A 140 -9.04 7.66 -11.01
C ILE A 140 -9.42 8.91 -11.81
N ASP A 141 -9.18 8.90 -13.13
CA ASP A 141 -9.52 10.01 -14.03
C ASP A 141 -11.03 10.25 -14.13
N SER A 142 -11.86 9.21 -13.95
CA SER A 142 -13.32 9.33 -14.00
C SER A 142 -13.94 9.99 -12.78
N SER A 143 -13.14 10.26 -11.73
CA SER A 143 -13.66 10.88 -10.50
C SER A 143 -14.00 12.35 -10.72
N ILE A 144 -15.25 12.71 -10.44
CA ILE A 144 -15.73 14.10 -10.57
C ILE A 144 -15.19 14.94 -9.41
N ASN A 145 -15.28 14.40 -8.18
CA ASN A 145 -14.76 15.01 -6.96
C ASN A 145 -13.49 14.27 -6.51
N ASN A 146 -13.26 14.21 -5.20
CA ASN A 146 -12.12 13.50 -4.64
C ASN A 146 -12.31 11.98 -4.75
N ILE A 147 -11.21 11.27 -4.84
CA ILE A 147 -11.15 9.81 -4.83
C ILE A 147 -10.41 9.31 -3.60
N TYR A 148 -10.97 8.29 -2.96
CA TYR A 148 -10.32 7.55 -1.91
C TYR A 148 -9.73 6.24 -2.45
N ILE A 149 -8.43 6.03 -2.26
CA ILE A 149 -7.73 4.84 -2.75
C ILE A 149 -7.20 4.09 -1.54
N HIS A 150 -7.58 2.83 -1.40
CA HIS A 150 -7.16 2.03 -0.26
C HIS A 150 -6.92 0.56 -0.62
N CYS A 151 -6.21 -0.11 0.26
CA CYS A 151 -6.16 -1.56 0.42
C CYS A 151 -6.48 -1.88 1.88
N ALA A 152 -6.04 -3.00 2.41
CA ALA A 152 -6.25 -3.29 3.82
C ALA A 152 -5.63 -2.21 4.74
N MET A 153 -4.32 -2.02 4.66
CA MET A 153 -3.55 -1.14 5.56
C MET A 153 -3.15 0.20 4.92
N GLY A 154 -3.25 0.33 3.60
CA GLY A 154 -2.77 1.51 2.89
C GLY A 154 -1.24 1.65 2.92
N ILE A 155 -0.51 0.51 2.91
CA ILE A 155 0.95 0.44 3.06
C ILE A 155 1.64 -0.03 1.77
N SER A 156 1.11 -1.05 1.07
CA SER A 156 1.78 -1.66 -0.09
C SER A 156 0.98 -1.50 -1.39
N ARG A 157 -0.14 -2.19 -1.58
CA ARG A 157 -0.92 -2.25 -2.83
C ARG A 157 -1.44 -0.89 -3.29
N SER A 158 -2.23 -0.22 -2.47
CA SER A 158 -2.81 1.08 -2.84
C SER A 158 -1.75 2.18 -3.02
N PRO A 159 -0.68 2.29 -2.21
CA PRO A 159 0.40 3.22 -2.50
C PRO A 159 1.07 2.95 -3.86
N THR A 160 1.24 1.67 -4.24
CA THR A 160 1.82 1.31 -5.54
C THR A 160 0.98 1.87 -6.70
N ILE A 161 -0.35 1.76 -6.62
CA ILE A 161 -1.25 2.35 -7.62
C ILE A 161 -1.13 3.88 -7.65
N VAL A 162 -1.05 4.53 -6.49
CA VAL A 162 -0.91 6.01 -6.43
C VAL A 162 0.44 6.47 -7.00
N ILE A 163 1.53 5.80 -6.63
CA ILE A 163 2.87 6.10 -7.16
C ILE A 163 2.88 5.94 -8.68
N SER A 164 2.39 4.81 -9.21
CA SER A 164 2.34 4.58 -10.66
C SER A 164 1.47 5.61 -11.40
N TYR A 165 0.38 6.05 -10.79
CA TYR A 165 -0.47 7.10 -11.35
C TYR A 165 0.27 8.44 -11.44
N LEU A 166 1.03 8.83 -10.41
CA LEU A 166 1.85 10.04 -10.42
C LEU A 166 2.97 9.96 -11.47
N MET A 167 3.63 8.81 -11.58
CA MET A 167 4.61 8.56 -12.64
C MET A 167 4.01 8.80 -14.03
N TYR A 168 2.83 8.27 -14.28
CA TYR A 168 2.13 8.43 -15.56
C TYR A 168 1.63 9.85 -15.80
N LYS A 169 0.85 10.42 -14.86
CA LYS A 169 0.16 11.70 -15.05
C LYS A 169 1.04 12.92 -14.86
N LYS A 170 1.98 12.86 -13.92
CA LYS A 170 2.89 13.96 -13.61
C LYS A 170 4.26 13.80 -14.26
N LYS A 171 4.48 12.68 -14.95
CA LYS A 171 5.77 12.32 -15.56
C LYS A 171 6.92 12.29 -14.56
N MET A 172 6.60 11.94 -13.30
CA MET A 172 7.59 11.77 -12.24
C MET A 172 8.36 10.49 -12.46
N LYS A 173 9.64 10.48 -12.11
CA LYS A 173 10.41 9.25 -11.99
C LYS A 173 9.94 8.44 -10.79
N TYR A 174 10.25 7.14 -10.77
CA TYR A 174 9.81 6.27 -9.69
C TYR A 174 10.23 6.79 -8.31
N GLU A 175 11.52 7.09 -8.12
CA GLU A 175 12.02 7.57 -6.84
C GLU A 175 11.34 8.90 -6.41
N GLU A 176 11.16 9.83 -7.35
CA GLU A 176 10.48 11.09 -7.10
C GLU A 176 9.02 10.88 -6.68
N ALA A 177 8.28 10.01 -7.37
CA ALA A 177 6.90 9.70 -7.04
C ALA A 177 6.77 8.96 -5.71
N TYR A 178 7.70 8.03 -5.44
CA TYR A 178 7.77 7.32 -4.17
C TYR A 178 8.00 8.28 -3.00
N ASP A 179 9.03 9.13 -3.09
CA ASP A 179 9.38 10.10 -2.05
C ASP A 179 8.25 11.10 -1.82
N PHE A 180 7.61 11.57 -2.90
CA PHE A 180 6.45 12.46 -2.80
C PHE A 180 5.29 11.84 -2.01
N VAL A 181 4.97 10.56 -2.26
CA VAL A 181 3.91 9.87 -1.51
C VAL A 181 4.38 9.54 -0.09
N LYS A 182 5.65 9.16 0.09
CA LYS A 182 6.27 8.85 1.38
C LYS A 182 6.31 10.04 2.33
N GLU A 183 6.58 11.25 1.80
CA GLU A 183 6.56 12.48 2.59
C GLU A 183 5.17 12.77 3.17
N LYS A 184 4.10 12.49 2.41
CA LYS A 184 2.72 12.71 2.85
C LYS A 184 2.18 11.58 3.73
N ARG A 185 2.51 10.34 3.39
CA ARG A 185 2.13 9.13 4.11
C ARG A 185 3.37 8.29 4.41
N ASN A 186 3.99 8.58 5.54
CA ASN A 186 5.30 8.03 5.92
C ASN A 186 5.33 6.51 6.12
N VAL A 187 4.17 5.86 6.23
CA VAL A 187 4.03 4.42 6.47
C VAL A 187 4.05 3.58 5.19
N ILE A 188 4.03 4.19 4.00
CA ILE A 188 4.05 3.41 2.77
C ILE A 188 5.32 2.57 2.66
N CYS A 189 5.14 1.33 2.26
CA CYS A 189 6.18 0.36 2.00
C CYS A 189 5.66 -0.68 0.97
N PRO A 190 5.62 -0.35 -0.32
CA PRO A 190 5.32 -1.33 -1.36
C PRO A 190 6.23 -2.55 -1.22
N ASN A 191 5.69 -3.76 -1.40
CA ASN A 191 6.52 -4.96 -1.37
C ASN A 191 7.60 -4.91 -2.47
N SER A 192 8.67 -5.71 -2.33
CA SER A 192 9.82 -5.65 -3.23
C SER A 192 9.46 -5.95 -4.70
N GLY A 193 8.48 -6.81 -4.94
CA GLY A 193 7.99 -7.11 -6.28
C GLY A 193 7.30 -5.92 -6.94
N PHE A 194 6.51 -5.18 -6.20
CA PHE A 194 5.88 -3.95 -6.69
C PHE A 194 6.91 -2.85 -6.97
N GLN A 195 7.91 -2.70 -6.09
CA GLN A 195 8.98 -1.72 -6.31
C GLN A 195 9.75 -2.00 -7.61
N GLU A 196 10.10 -3.26 -7.88
CA GLU A 196 10.76 -3.64 -9.13
C GLU A 196 9.86 -3.40 -10.35
N GLN A 197 8.56 -3.70 -10.23
CA GLN A 197 7.62 -3.43 -11.31
C GLN A 197 7.43 -1.93 -11.58
N LEU A 198 7.49 -1.08 -10.55
CA LEU A 198 7.48 0.38 -10.73
C LEU A 198 8.70 0.89 -11.48
N LYS A 199 9.90 0.35 -11.22
CA LYS A 199 11.13 0.67 -11.98
C LYS A 199 11.05 0.21 -13.45
N ILE A 200 10.38 -0.91 -13.69
CA ILE A 200 10.10 -1.38 -15.06
C ILE A 200 9.08 -0.47 -15.73
N PHE A 201 8.05 -0.08 -15.00
CA PHE A 201 7.01 0.82 -15.51
C PHE A 201 7.58 2.20 -15.90
N GLU A 202 8.55 2.73 -15.15
CA GLU A 202 9.31 3.95 -15.53
C GLU A 202 9.88 3.83 -16.93
N LYS A 203 10.61 2.74 -17.21
CA LYS A 203 11.20 2.50 -18.53
C LYS A 203 10.14 2.37 -19.64
N ILE A 204 9.03 1.67 -19.35
CA ILE A 204 7.91 1.56 -20.28
C ILE A 204 7.33 2.95 -20.61
N LEU A 205 7.15 3.80 -19.61
CA LEU A 205 6.64 5.17 -19.80
C LEU A 205 7.59 6.00 -20.65
N GLU A 206 8.90 5.95 -20.38
CA GLU A 206 9.92 6.70 -21.12
C GLU A 206 9.99 6.22 -22.59
N GLU A 207 10.06 4.91 -22.82
CA GLU A 207 10.11 4.31 -24.16
C GLU A 207 8.86 4.60 -25.00
N ASN A 208 7.70 4.75 -24.37
CA ASN A 208 6.42 5.02 -25.03
C ASN A 208 5.96 6.49 -24.93
N ASN A 209 6.85 7.43 -24.62
CA ASN A 209 6.53 8.86 -24.48
C ASN A 209 5.33 9.12 -23.53
N TYR A 210 5.23 8.35 -22.45
CA TYR A 210 4.15 8.40 -21.47
C TYR A 210 2.75 8.08 -22.06
N ILE A 211 2.71 7.24 -23.09
CA ILE A 211 1.48 6.62 -23.59
C ILE A 211 1.44 5.20 -23.04
N LEU A 212 0.31 4.82 -22.43
CA LEU A 212 0.16 3.47 -21.89
C LEU A 212 -0.02 2.45 -23.03
N PRO A 213 0.82 1.41 -23.11
CA PRO A 213 0.63 0.34 -24.08
C PRO A 213 -0.69 -0.42 -23.83
N ASP A 214 -1.36 -0.84 -24.89
CA ASP A 214 -2.61 -1.62 -24.77
C ASP A 214 -2.43 -2.99 -24.13
N ASN A 215 -1.21 -3.53 -24.22
CA ASN A 215 -0.82 -4.82 -23.65
C ASN A 215 -0.08 -4.71 -22.32
N LEU A 216 -0.12 -3.55 -21.66
CA LEU A 216 0.55 -3.34 -20.37
C LEU A 216 0.18 -4.45 -19.38
N GLY A 217 1.19 -5.13 -18.84
CA GLY A 217 1.02 -6.22 -17.87
C GLY A 217 0.44 -7.53 -18.44
N LYS A 218 0.15 -7.63 -19.74
CA LYS A 218 -0.29 -8.90 -20.34
C LYS A 218 0.90 -9.86 -20.47
N THR A 219 0.71 -11.11 -20.03
CA THR A 219 1.75 -12.13 -19.97
C THR A 219 2.28 -12.61 -21.33
N ASN A 220 1.62 -12.22 -22.43
CA ASN A 220 1.94 -12.66 -23.79
C ASN A 220 2.92 -11.76 -24.54
N ASP A 221 3.31 -10.63 -23.98
CA ASP A 221 4.37 -9.81 -24.54
C ASP A 221 5.75 -10.18 -23.94
N ASP A 222 6.81 -9.83 -24.64
CA ASP A 222 8.19 -10.07 -24.18
C ASP A 222 8.49 -9.32 -22.85
N THR A 223 7.72 -8.25 -22.53
CA THR A 223 7.83 -7.49 -21.30
C THR A 223 7.31 -8.27 -20.09
N GLY A 224 6.12 -8.88 -20.20
CA GLY A 224 5.57 -9.75 -19.15
C GLY A 224 6.43 -11.01 -18.91
N LYS A 225 6.93 -11.63 -19.98
CA LYS A 225 7.85 -12.77 -19.88
C LYS A 225 9.21 -12.40 -19.28
N LYS A 226 9.71 -11.19 -19.56
CA LYS A 226 10.94 -10.66 -18.98
C LYS A 226 10.79 -10.34 -17.48
N ILE A 227 9.65 -9.81 -17.07
CA ILE A 227 9.32 -9.54 -15.66
C ILE A 227 9.34 -10.87 -14.89
N ILE A 228 8.56 -11.87 -15.32
CA ILE A 228 8.47 -13.19 -14.68
C ILE A 228 9.82 -13.95 -14.71
N LYS A 229 10.59 -13.85 -15.79
CA LYS A 229 11.93 -14.47 -15.88
C LYS A 229 12.92 -13.82 -14.93
N ASN A 230 12.92 -12.50 -14.83
CA ASN A 230 13.82 -11.78 -13.91
C ASN A 230 13.49 -12.08 -12.44
N PHE A 231 12.21 -12.22 -12.08
CA PHE A 231 11.80 -12.68 -10.75
C PHE A 231 12.29 -14.09 -10.41
N LYS A 232 12.20 -15.04 -11.36
CA LYS A 232 12.70 -16.41 -11.14
C LYS A 232 14.22 -16.46 -11.00
N ILE A 233 14.98 -15.62 -11.69
CA ILE A 233 16.44 -15.59 -11.61
C ILE A 233 16.91 -14.98 -10.28
N ILE A 234 16.26 -13.94 -9.79
CA ILE A 234 16.61 -13.27 -8.52
C ILE A 234 16.31 -14.18 -7.31
N ASN A 235 15.25 -14.99 -7.38
CA ASN A 235 14.86 -15.90 -6.29
C ASN A 235 15.61 -17.25 -6.30
N LEU A 236 16.34 -17.58 -7.36
CA LEU A 236 17.20 -18.79 -7.44
C LEU A 236 18.66 -18.53 -7.08
N SER A 237 19.03 -17.28 -6.81
CA SER A 237 20.40 -16.85 -6.45
C SER A 237 20.53 -16.38 -4.97
N LYS A 238 19.60 -16.79 -4.12
CA LYS A 238 19.68 -16.62 -2.66
C LYS A 238 19.60 -18.01 -1.99
#